data_c674956e3e465c1d48c7a25f5a2cd684
#
_entry.id   c674956e3e465c1d48c7a25f5a2cd684
#
_cell.length_a   1.000
_cell.length_b   1.000
_cell.length_c   1.000
_cell.angle_alpha   90.00
_cell.angle_beta   90.00
_cell.angle_gamma   90.00
#
_symmetry.space_group_name_H-M   'P 1'
#
loop_
_entity.id
_entity.type
_entity.pdbx_description
1 polymer ?
#
loop_
_entity_poly.entity_id
_entity_poly.type
_entity_poly.pdbx_seq_one_letter_code
_entity_poly.pdbx_strand_id
1 'polypeptide(L)'
;PEGYELTMTTNHLGHFLLCNLMMEEMKKSYTADKRIVILGTVTHNPDEPGGKVYPRPDLGNLEGFAQGFKEPVSMADGKKFEPVKAYKDSKVCNVLTMRELHRRYHESTGITFTSLYPGCVADTPLF
;
A
#
# COMPACT_ATOMS: atom_id res chain seq x y z
N PRO A 1 -10.29 -2.59 -15.30
CA PRO A 1 -11.35 -3.30 -16.05
C PRO A 1 -12.44 -3.83 -15.13
N GLU A 2 -12.13 -4.09 -13.84
CA GLU A 2 -13.07 -4.66 -12.87
C GLU A 2 -13.88 -3.59 -12.11
N GLY A 3 -13.80 -2.32 -12.50
CA GLY A 3 -14.55 -1.23 -11.89
C GLY A 3 -13.98 -0.69 -10.57
N TYR A 4 -12.74 -1.03 -10.24
CA TYR A 4 -12.04 -0.47 -9.09
C TYR A 4 -11.13 0.71 -9.50
N GLU A 5 -10.84 1.60 -8.56
CA GLU A 5 -9.88 2.68 -8.76
C GLU A 5 -8.49 2.09 -9.05
N LEU A 6 -7.90 2.52 -10.17
CA LEU A 6 -6.71 1.87 -10.74
C LEU A 6 -5.48 1.98 -9.83
N THR A 7 -5.24 3.15 -9.24
CA THR A 7 -4.04 3.38 -8.41
C THR A 7 -4.09 2.55 -7.14
N MET A 8 -5.23 2.53 -6.47
CA MET A 8 -5.44 1.71 -5.27
C MET A 8 -5.34 0.22 -5.60
N THR A 9 -5.93 -0.20 -6.72
CA THR A 9 -5.90 -1.60 -7.17
C THR A 9 -4.48 -2.05 -7.48
N THR A 10 -3.73 -1.25 -8.25
CA THR A 10 -2.37 -1.61 -8.67
C THR A 10 -1.38 -1.55 -7.51
N ASN A 11 -1.41 -0.45 -6.74
CA ASN A 11 -0.40 -0.20 -5.72
C ASN A 11 -0.64 -0.94 -4.40
N HIS A 12 -1.90 -1.25 -4.09
CA HIS A 12 -2.25 -1.81 -2.79
C HIS A 12 -2.99 -3.15 -2.88
N LEU A 13 -4.19 -3.18 -3.49
CA LEU A 13 -5.04 -4.38 -3.45
C LEU A 13 -4.37 -5.60 -4.09
N GLY A 14 -3.71 -5.42 -5.24
CA GLY A 14 -2.95 -6.49 -5.91
C GLY A 14 -1.81 -7.02 -5.04
N HIS A 15 -1.04 -6.14 -4.43
CA HIS A 15 0.06 -6.53 -3.53
C HIS A 15 -0.46 -7.15 -2.23
N PHE A 16 -1.55 -6.64 -1.68
CA PHE A 16 -2.20 -7.22 -0.51
C PHE A 16 -2.64 -8.67 -0.78
N LEU A 17 -3.32 -8.89 -1.91
CA LEU A 17 -3.73 -10.23 -2.33
C LEU A 17 -2.52 -11.14 -2.52
N LEU A 18 -1.50 -10.69 -3.25
CA LEU A 18 -0.29 -11.46 -3.50
C LEU A 18 0.40 -11.88 -2.19
N CYS A 19 0.57 -10.96 -1.24
CA CYS A 19 1.16 -11.25 0.06
C CYS A 19 0.39 -12.36 0.79
N ASN A 20 -0.96 -12.30 0.78
CA ASN A 20 -1.78 -13.31 1.43
C ASN A 20 -1.69 -14.68 0.74
N LEU A 21 -1.67 -14.72 -0.58
CA LEU A 21 -1.53 -15.97 -1.34
C LEU A 21 -0.15 -16.63 -1.15
N MET A 22 0.92 -15.81 -1.07
CA MET A 22 2.28 -16.33 -0.88
C MET A 22 2.57 -16.76 0.56
N MET A 23 1.80 -16.28 1.53
CA MET A 23 2.10 -16.50 2.94
C MET A 23 2.16 -17.98 3.30
N GLU A 24 1.25 -18.80 2.79
CA GLU A 24 1.22 -20.24 3.08
C GLU A 24 2.44 -20.97 2.53
N GLU A 25 2.92 -20.59 1.35
CA GLU A 25 4.13 -21.17 0.77
C GLU A 25 5.38 -20.70 1.52
N MET A 26 5.43 -19.44 1.94
CA MET A 26 6.53 -18.91 2.73
C MET A 26 6.62 -19.56 4.12
N LYS A 27 5.51 -19.92 4.74
CA LYS A 27 5.50 -20.67 6.01
C LYS A 27 6.20 -22.02 5.87
N LYS A 28 6.03 -22.69 4.74
CA LYS A 28 6.66 -24.00 4.46
C LYS A 28 8.16 -23.92 4.19
N SER A 29 8.67 -22.72 3.91
CA SER A 29 10.10 -22.54 3.63
C SER A 29 10.95 -22.83 4.86
N TYR A 30 12.03 -23.57 4.67
CA TYR A 30 13.03 -23.87 5.71
C TYR A 30 14.08 -22.76 5.89
N THR A 31 14.02 -21.70 5.09
CA THR A 31 14.95 -20.57 5.16
C THR A 31 14.74 -19.81 6.47
N ALA A 32 15.83 -19.51 7.17
CA ALA A 32 15.78 -18.75 8.42
C ALA A 32 15.30 -17.30 8.20
N ASP A 33 15.68 -16.71 7.07
CA ASP A 33 15.36 -15.32 6.69
C ASP A 33 14.20 -15.27 5.67
N LYS A 34 12.98 -15.27 6.18
CA LYS A 34 11.77 -15.07 5.35
C LYS A 34 11.33 -13.61 5.40
N ARG A 35 11.23 -12.96 4.25
CA ARG A 35 10.89 -11.52 4.19
C ARG A 35 9.88 -11.22 3.09
N ILE A 36 8.90 -10.36 3.43
CA ILE A 36 8.05 -9.68 2.47
C ILE A 36 8.35 -8.19 2.55
N VAL A 37 8.78 -7.61 1.44
CA VAL A 37 9.13 -6.20 1.34
C VAL A 37 8.23 -5.53 0.31
N ILE A 38 7.45 -4.53 0.71
CA ILE A 38 6.63 -3.73 -0.19
C ILE A 38 7.24 -2.34 -0.37
N LEU A 39 7.31 -1.89 -1.62
CA LEU A 39 7.80 -0.56 -1.96
C LEU A 39 6.85 0.52 -1.42
N GLY A 40 7.40 1.31 -0.52
CA GLY A 40 6.77 2.49 0.06
C GLY A 40 7.23 3.79 -0.63
N THR A 41 6.94 4.90 0.03
CA THR A 41 7.38 6.24 -0.35
C THR A 41 7.47 7.10 0.91
N VAL A 42 8.17 8.23 0.84
CA VAL A 42 8.16 9.25 1.90
C VAL A 42 7.04 10.28 1.70
N THR A 43 6.39 10.30 0.52
CA THR A 43 5.41 11.34 0.18
C THR A 43 4.11 11.28 0.98
N HIS A 44 3.88 10.19 1.72
CA HIS A 44 2.76 10.09 2.65
C HIS A 44 3.08 10.63 4.05
N ASN A 45 4.37 10.84 4.37
CA ASN A 45 4.79 11.34 5.68
C ASN A 45 4.77 12.87 5.69
N PRO A 46 3.93 13.53 6.53
CA PRO A 46 3.84 14.99 6.57
C PRO A 46 5.11 15.68 7.06
N ASP A 47 6.02 14.97 7.69
CA ASP A 47 7.28 15.51 8.16
C ASP A 47 8.35 15.59 7.06
N GLU A 48 8.18 14.84 5.99
CA GLU A 48 9.06 14.83 4.83
C GLU A 48 8.67 15.89 3.79
N PRO A 49 9.63 16.48 3.06
CA PRO A 49 9.34 17.51 2.06
C PRO A 49 8.29 17.09 1.04
N GLY A 50 8.39 15.88 0.51
CA GLY A 50 7.40 15.33 -0.43
C GLY A 50 6.02 15.12 0.18
N GLY A 51 5.95 14.84 1.48
CA GLY A 51 4.70 14.67 2.22
C GLY A 51 4.00 15.98 2.54
N LYS A 52 4.76 17.09 2.63
CA LYS A 52 4.19 18.43 2.83
C LYS A 52 3.44 18.95 1.60
N VAL A 53 3.74 18.42 0.42
CA VAL A 53 3.03 18.81 -0.82
C VAL A 53 1.56 18.36 -0.73
N TYR A 54 0.66 19.30 -0.93
CA TYR A 54 -0.79 19.04 -0.95
C TYR A 54 -1.19 18.31 -2.25
N PRO A 55 -2.19 17.41 -2.24
CA PRO A 55 -3.02 17.01 -1.09
C PRO A 55 -2.29 16.02 -0.16
N ARG A 56 -2.69 16.05 1.11
CA ARG A 56 -2.23 15.05 2.10
C ARG A 56 -3.01 13.75 1.96
N PRO A 57 -2.44 12.61 2.33
CA PRO A 57 -3.18 11.37 2.40
C PRO A 57 -4.28 11.49 3.47
N ASP A 58 -5.44 10.92 3.18
CA ASP A 58 -6.58 10.87 4.09
C ASP A 58 -7.46 9.68 3.68
N LEU A 59 -7.54 8.69 4.54
CA LEU A 59 -8.31 7.48 4.27
C LEU A 59 -9.78 7.59 4.74
N GLY A 60 -10.13 8.67 5.45
CA GLY A 60 -11.45 8.84 6.05
C GLY A 60 -11.83 7.67 6.93
N ASN A 61 -13.08 7.25 6.84
CA ASN A 61 -13.57 6.01 7.47
C ASN A 61 -13.58 4.82 6.48
N LEU A 62 -12.79 4.89 5.42
CA LEU A 62 -12.69 3.87 4.37
C LEU A 62 -13.98 3.71 3.54
N GLU A 63 -14.71 4.78 3.34
CA GLU A 63 -15.99 4.78 2.60
C GLU A 63 -15.81 4.24 1.17
N GLY A 64 -14.71 4.60 0.51
CA GLY A 64 -14.39 4.11 -0.84
C GLY A 64 -14.21 2.58 -0.87
N PHE A 65 -13.58 2.00 0.15
CA PHE A 65 -13.48 0.54 0.28
C PHE A 65 -14.86 -0.10 0.48
N ALA A 66 -15.69 0.48 1.36
CA ALA A 66 -17.04 -0.03 1.61
C ALA A 66 -17.93 0.04 0.37
N GLN A 67 -17.74 1.04 -0.49
CA GLN A 67 -18.46 1.23 -1.75
C GLN A 67 -17.84 0.45 -2.92
N GLY A 68 -16.66 -0.17 -2.73
CA GLY A 68 -15.93 -0.91 -3.75
C GLY A 68 -15.34 -0.03 -4.86
N PHE A 69 -15.08 1.25 -4.60
CA PHE A 69 -14.51 2.22 -5.56
C PHE A 69 -15.25 2.31 -6.90
N LYS A 70 -16.55 2.03 -6.91
CA LYS A 70 -17.38 2.01 -8.13
C LYS A 70 -17.74 3.43 -8.59
N GLU A 71 -18.42 3.52 -9.72
CA GLU A 71 -18.86 4.77 -10.31
C GLU A 71 -19.77 5.61 -9.37
N PRO A 72 -19.53 6.93 -9.25
CA PRO A 72 -18.35 7.62 -9.75
C PRO A 72 -17.10 7.17 -9.01
N VAL A 73 -15.96 7.06 -9.71
CA VAL A 73 -14.70 6.61 -9.10
C VAL A 73 -14.37 7.47 -7.87
N SER A 74 -14.32 6.84 -6.73
CA SER A 74 -14.11 7.51 -5.45
C SER A 74 -12.73 7.17 -4.86
N MET A 75 -12.27 8.05 -3.97
CA MET A 75 -11.05 7.84 -3.18
C MET A 75 -11.31 6.88 -2.00
N ALA A 76 -10.27 6.49 -1.29
CA ALA A 76 -10.40 5.69 -0.06
C ALA A 76 -11.38 6.32 0.95
N ASP A 77 -11.38 7.65 1.07
CA ASP A 77 -12.28 8.44 1.90
C ASP A 77 -13.67 8.70 1.26
N GLY A 78 -14.00 8.05 0.16
CA GLY A 78 -15.27 8.20 -0.56
C GLY A 78 -15.42 9.50 -1.35
N LYS A 79 -14.43 10.39 -1.31
CA LYS A 79 -14.48 11.67 -2.04
C LYS A 79 -14.15 11.51 -3.52
N LYS A 80 -14.34 12.60 -4.28
CA LYS A 80 -14.01 12.67 -5.70
C LYS A 80 -12.53 12.33 -5.94
N PHE A 81 -12.28 11.60 -7.02
CA PHE A 81 -10.94 11.18 -7.42
C PHE A 81 -9.97 12.36 -7.60
N GLU A 82 -8.77 12.20 -7.02
CA GLU A 82 -7.63 13.10 -7.14
C GLU A 82 -6.35 12.25 -7.24
N PRO A 83 -5.59 12.33 -8.37
CA PRO A 83 -4.51 11.39 -8.67
C PRO A 83 -3.38 11.35 -7.63
N VAL A 84 -2.90 12.52 -7.18
CA VAL A 84 -1.79 12.61 -6.22
C VAL A 84 -2.21 12.04 -4.86
N LYS A 85 -3.43 12.34 -4.43
CA LYS A 85 -3.98 11.79 -3.19
C LYS A 85 -4.17 10.28 -3.29
N ALA A 86 -4.70 9.78 -4.43
CA ALA A 86 -4.88 8.33 -4.66
C ALA A 86 -3.55 7.58 -4.50
N TYR A 87 -2.48 8.11 -5.07
CA TYR A 87 -1.13 7.56 -4.91
C TYR A 87 -0.71 7.54 -3.43
N LYS A 88 -0.81 8.68 -2.74
CA LYS A 88 -0.42 8.78 -1.32
C LYS A 88 -1.25 7.86 -0.43
N ASP A 89 -2.57 7.81 -0.61
CA ASP A 89 -3.47 6.92 0.11
C ASP A 89 -3.09 5.45 -0.09
N SER A 90 -2.81 5.04 -1.33
CA SER A 90 -2.39 3.67 -1.62
C SER A 90 -1.09 3.28 -0.90
N LYS A 91 -0.16 4.23 -0.78
CA LYS A 91 1.12 4.02 -0.08
C LYS A 91 0.98 3.99 1.45
N VAL A 92 0.07 4.79 2.02
CA VAL A 92 -0.31 4.66 3.44
C VAL A 92 -0.90 3.28 3.71
N CYS A 93 -1.80 2.79 2.85
CA CYS A 93 -2.37 1.45 2.97
C CYS A 93 -1.28 0.36 2.96
N ASN A 94 -0.24 0.50 2.13
CA ASN A 94 0.88 -0.44 2.12
C ASN A 94 1.62 -0.48 3.46
N VAL A 95 1.92 0.67 4.05
CA VAL A 95 2.59 0.75 5.37
C VAL A 95 1.73 0.13 6.46
N LEU A 96 0.43 0.47 6.49
CA LEU A 96 -0.50 -0.08 7.47
C LEU A 96 -0.64 -1.60 7.34
N THR A 97 -0.73 -2.11 6.10
CA THR A 97 -0.78 -3.55 5.82
C THR A 97 0.48 -4.25 6.30
N MET A 98 1.68 -3.72 6.01
CA MET A 98 2.93 -4.33 6.48
C MET A 98 3.01 -4.39 8.01
N ARG A 99 2.62 -3.32 8.69
CA ARG A 99 2.59 -3.29 10.15
C ARG A 99 1.63 -4.33 10.72
N GLU A 100 0.43 -4.43 10.14
CA GLU A 100 -0.59 -5.36 10.62
C GLU A 100 -0.24 -6.82 10.32
N LEU A 101 0.31 -7.12 9.13
CA LEU A 101 0.80 -8.46 8.80
C LEU A 101 1.96 -8.86 9.73
N HIS A 102 2.90 -7.95 10.01
CA HIS A 102 3.98 -8.20 10.96
C HIS A 102 3.45 -8.49 12.36
N ARG A 103 2.55 -7.65 12.86
CA ARG A 103 1.93 -7.80 14.17
C ARG A 103 1.18 -9.14 14.34
N ARG A 104 0.50 -9.60 13.29
CA ARG A 104 -0.30 -10.83 13.34
C ARG A 104 0.50 -12.10 13.14
N TYR A 105 1.50 -12.05 12.27
CA TYR A 105 2.07 -13.28 11.73
C TYR A 105 3.56 -13.46 12.00
N HIS A 106 4.31 -12.41 12.37
CA HIS A 106 5.75 -12.51 12.54
C HIS A 106 6.15 -13.60 13.55
N GLU A 107 5.62 -13.54 14.75
CA GLU A 107 5.97 -14.49 15.82
C GLU A 107 5.63 -15.94 15.48
N SER A 108 4.48 -16.16 14.83
CA SER A 108 4.00 -17.51 14.50
C SER A 108 4.65 -18.11 13.25
N THR A 109 5.21 -17.29 12.35
CA THR A 109 5.71 -17.74 11.04
C THR A 109 7.19 -17.48 10.81
N GLY A 110 7.81 -16.60 11.60
CA GLY A 110 9.16 -16.09 11.37
C GLY A 110 9.29 -15.18 10.14
N ILE A 111 8.17 -14.82 9.47
CA ILE A 111 8.20 -13.94 8.31
C ILE A 111 8.30 -12.48 8.79
N THR A 112 9.30 -11.76 8.29
CA THR A 112 9.45 -10.32 8.51
C THR A 112 8.74 -9.54 7.41
N PHE A 113 7.84 -8.64 7.79
CA PHE A 113 7.09 -7.78 6.87
C PHE A 113 7.60 -6.35 7.01
N THR A 114 8.06 -5.77 5.92
CA THR A 114 8.62 -4.41 5.91
C THR A 114 8.16 -3.62 4.71
N SER A 115 8.24 -2.30 4.85
CA SER A 115 8.10 -1.38 3.72
C SER A 115 9.38 -0.55 3.61
N LEU A 116 9.82 -0.31 2.39
CA LEU A 116 11.04 0.43 2.14
C LEU A 116 10.79 1.55 1.12
N TYR A 117 11.42 2.70 1.34
CA TYR A 117 11.53 3.76 0.35
C TYR A 117 12.85 3.59 -0.42
N PRO A 118 12.82 3.34 -1.74
CA PRO A 118 14.03 3.05 -2.52
C PRO A 118 14.85 4.30 -2.88
N GLY A 119 14.41 5.49 -2.49
CA GLY A 119 14.99 6.75 -2.96
C GLY A 119 14.38 7.20 -4.30
N CYS A 120 14.96 8.27 -4.85
CA CYS A 120 14.67 8.70 -6.23
C CYS A 120 15.53 7.87 -7.19
N VAL A 121 14.89 7.11 -8.04
CA VAL A 121 15.56 6.34 -9.10
C VAL A 121 15.50 7.17 -10.39
N ALA A 122 16.63 7.80 -10.74
CA ALA A 122 16.77 8.57 -11.96
C ALA A 122 16.59 7.67 -13.21
N ASP A 123 16.29 8.28 -14.35
CA ASP A 123 16.12 7.61 -15.64
C ASP A 123 15.00 6.56 -15.67
N THR A 124 13.96 6.76 -14.91
CA THR A 124 12.72 5.96 -15.00
C THR A 124 11.58 6.80 -15.61
N PRO A 125 10.53 6.17 -16.18
CA PRO A 125 9.36 6.88 -16.70
C PRO A 125 8.57 7.67 -15.64
N LEU A 126 8.99 7.65 -14.40
CA LEU A 126 8.40 8.40 -13.27
C LEU A 126 8.92 9.85 -13.18
N PHE A 127 9.99 10.18 -13.93
CA PHE A 127 10.63 11.51 -13.92
C PHE A 127 10.89 12.02 -15.34
#